data_5c1b8a67af3997a0aa29426938f7cecd
#
_entry.id   5c1b8a67af3997a0aa29426938f7cecd
#
_cell.length_a   1.000
_cell.length_b   1.000
_cell.length_c   1.000
_cell.angle_alpha   90.00
_cell.angle_beta   90.00
_cell.angle_gamma   90.00
#
_symmetry.space_group_name_H-M   'P 1'
#
loop_
_entity.id
_entity.type
_entity.pdbx_description
1 polymer ?
#
loop_
_entity_poly.entity_id
_entity_poly.type
_entity_poly.pdbx_seq_one_letter_code
_entity_poly.pdbx_strand_id
1 'polypeptide(L)'
;PGRPGTSVPDFSTHQVIENEYMDDSEYPELLRDFTGFMLRKYIPRAFPALKGLADIRFVPSIVLNTTPLASLYSRQAQEAFSLLAKIGEEDAKAADASNAVSNRLADLGFPPMFTGAGEAPFDIIGDYYRGTLATLTDQLEYPDELEAACDLMADIQIESWQYFRSVPLPVKRVFFPLHKGMDGFMSPEQYERIYWKPLKKCMLALIDMGVTPYIYTEGRYNTRLEQLADIPKGKVIYHFETADMERAKKILGGTAAI
;
A
#
# COMPACT_ATOMS: atom_id res chain seq x y z
N PRO A 1 -14.71 3.25 4.67
CA PRO A 1 -14.40 4.34 5.60
C PRO A 1 -15.66 4.92 6.22
N GLY A 2 -15.56 5.30 7.50
CA GLY A 2 -16.64 6.01 8.19
C GLY A 2 -16.79 7.41 7.61
N ARG A 3 -18.02 7.79 7.27
CA ARG A 3 -18.32 9.11 6.68
C ARG A 3 -18.98 10.01 7.72
N PRO A 4 -18.53 11.28 7.87
CA PRO A 4 -19.22 12.27 8.67
C PRO A 4 -20.70 12.37 8.31
N GLY A 5 -21.58 12.46 9.32
CA GLY A 5 -23.04 12.52 9.13
C GLY A 5 -23.72 11.19 8.77
N THR A 6 -22.98 10.09 8.62
CA THR A 6 -23.54 8.78 8.34
C THR A 6 -23.13 7.72 9.36
N SER A 7 -21.87 7.30 9.32
CA SER A 7 -21.32 6.27 10.21
C SER A 7 -20.44 6.83 11.33
N VAL A 8 -20.09 8.11 11.26
CA VAL A 8 -19.38 8.85 12.29
C VAL A 8 -20.04 10.22 12.47
N PRO A 9 -19.84 10.93 13.62
CA PRO A 9 -20.45 12.24 13.84
C PRO A 9 -20.11 13.27 12.76
N ASP A 10 -21.01 14.20 12.49
CA ASP A 10 -20.86 15.25 11.46
C ASP A 10 -19.57 16.07 11.57
N PHE A 11 -19.10 16.28 12.79
CA PHE A 11 -17.90 17.08 13.10
C PHE A 11 -16.61 16.25 13.10
N SER A 12 -16.67 14.94 12.81
CA SER A 12 -15.47 14.10 12.75
C SER A 12 -14.89 14.07 11.34
N THR A 13 -13.61 13.73 11.24
CA THR A 13 -12.98 13.41 9.96
C THR A 13 -13.43 12.03 9.47
N HIS A 14 -13.13 11.71 8.22
CA HIS A 14 -13.27 10.33 7.72
C HIS A 14 -12.40 9.39 8.57
N GLN A 15 -12.97 8.24 8.91
CA GLN A 15 -12.25 7.21 9.66
C GLN A 15 -12.17 5.93 8.83
N VAL A 16 -11.05 5.26 8.91
CA VAL A 16 -10.90 3.91 8.38
C VAL A 16 -11.66 2.97 9.32
N ILE A 17 -12.67 2.28 8.77
CA ILE A 17 -13.31 1.17 9.46
C ILE A 17 -12.64 -0.08 8.94
N GLU A 18 -11.87 -0.72 9.80
CA GLU A 18 -11.17 -1.95 9.49
C GLU A 18 -12.17 -3.09 9.26
N ASN A 19 -11.95 -3.87 8.23
CA ASN A 19 -12.73 -5.05 7.91
C ASN A 19 -11.80 -6.15 7.41
N GLU A 20 -12.18 -7.39 7.69
CA GLU A 20 -11.54 -8.56 7.13
C GLU A 20 -12.17 -8.86 5.75
N TYR A 21 -11.45 -8.54 4.69
CA TYR A 21 -11.88 -8.79 3.31
C TYR A 21 -11.28 -10.08 2.72
N MET A 22 -10.42 -10.74 3.46
CA MET A 22 -9.73 -11.97 3.09
C MET A 22 -9.72 -12.95 4.27
N ASP A 23 -10.09 -14.20 4.04
CA ASP A 23 -9.94 -15.29 5.00
C ASP A 23 -8.50 -15.86 4.97
N ASP A 24 -8.06 -16.51 6.06
CA ASP A 24 -6.77 -17.18 6.13
C ASP A 24 -6.59 -18.27 5.07
N SER A 25 -7.64 -19.02 4.78
CA SER A 25 -7.67 -20.05 3.73
C SER A 25 -7.46 -19.51 2.31
N GLU A 26 -7.48 -18.19 2.11
CA GLU A 26 -7.38 -17.55 0.80
C GLU A 26 -5.95 -17.11 0.43
N TYR A 27 -4.96 -17.25 1.32
CA TYR A 27 -3.55 -16.99 0.99
C TYR A 27 -3.09 -17.72 -0.29
N PRO A 28 -3.39 -19.01 -0.49
CA PRO A 28 -3.00 -19.69 -1.73
C PRO A 28 -3.61 -19.09 -3.00
N GLU A 29 -4.83 -18.54 -2.94
CA GLU A 29 -5.46 -17.87 -4.08
C GLU A 29 -4.81 -16.52 -4.36
N LEU A 30 -4.59 -15.71 -3.31
CA LEU A 30 -3.89 -14.43 -3.38
C LEU A 30 -2.51 -14.58 -4.03
N LEU A 31 -1.72 -15.55 -3.56
CA LEU A 31 -0.35 -15.80 -4.02
C LEU A 31 -0.28 -16.34 -5.46
N ARG A 32 -1.28 -17.14 -5.86
CA ARG A 32 -1.32 -17.75 -7.19
C ARG A 32 -1.76 -16.76 -8.28
N ASP A 33 -2.75 -15.91 -7.99
CA ASP A 33 -3.37 -15.01 -8.97
C ASP A 33 -3.93 -13.76 -8.26
N PHE A 34 -3.05 -12.82 -7.97
CA PHE A 34 -3.41 -11.58 -7.29
C PHE A 34 -4.52 -10.81 -8.03
N THR A 35 -4.41 -10.67 -9.35
CA THR A 35 -5.42 -9.97 -10.15
C THR A 35 -6.77 -10.65 -10.08
N GLY A 36 -6.77 -11.98 -10.17
CA GLY A 36 -7.98 -12.77 -10.03
C GLY A 36 -8.58 -12.69 -8.63
N PHE A 37 -7.75 -12.72 -7.58
CA PHE A 37 -8.19 -12.50 -6.21
C PHE A 37 -8.85 -11.13 -6.05
N MET A 38 -8.22 -10.06 -6.55
CA MET A 38 -8.78 -8.71 -6.52
C MET A 38 -10.15 -8.63 -7.18
N LEU A 39 -10.27 -9.12 -8.41
CA LEU A 39 -11.52 -9.06 -9.17
C LEU A 39 -12.65 -9.92 -8.56
N ARG A 40 -12.33 -11.12 -8.09
CA ARG A 40 -13.34 -12.11 -7.69
C ARG A 40 -13.69 -12.10 -6.21
N LYS A 41 -12.78 -11.62 -5.37
CA LYS A 41 -12.92 -11.66 -3.91
C LYS A 41 -12.91 -10.27 -3.29
N TYR A 42 -11.77 -9.58 -3.38
CA TYR A 42 -11.56 -8.33 -2.66
C TYR A 42 -12.51 -7.21 -3.12
N ILE A 43 -12.51 -6.87 -4.42
CA ILE A 43 -13.31 -5.77 -4.94
C ILE A 43 -14.81 -5.95 -4.66
N PRO A 44 -15.42 -7.13 -4.89
CA PRO A 44 -16.82 -7.35 -4.57
C PRO A 44 -17.18 -7.21 -3.08
N ARG A 45 -16.25 -7.55 -2.19
CA ARG A 45 -16.42 -7.42 -0.73
C ARG A 45 -16.25 -5.99 -0.25
N ALA A 46 -15.17 -5.33 -0.70
CA ALA A 46 -14.85 -3.95 -0.32
C ALA A 46 -15.75 -2.92 -1.01
N PHE A 47 -16.20 -3.21 -2.23
CA PHE A 47 -17.00 -2.32 -3.08
C PHE A 47 -18.21 -3.07 -3.69
N PRO A 48 -19.28 -3.31 -2.94
CA PRO A 48 -20.43 -4.10 -3.41
C PRO A 48 -21.07 -3.60 -4.72
N ALA A 49 -20.95 -2.31 -5.03
CA ALA A 49 -21.42 -1.74 -6.30
C ALA A 49 -20.64 -2.26 -7.52
N LEU A 50 -19.44 -2.80 -7.32
CA LEU A 50 -18.58 -3.38 -8.35
C LEU A 50 -18.64 -4.93 -8.39
N LYS A 51 -19.58 -5.55 -7.69
CA LYS A 51 -19.71 -7.01 -7.64
C LYS A 51 -19.80 -7.70 -9.01
N GLY A 52 -20.26 -6.99 -10.04
CA GLY A 52 -20.31 -7.51 -11.40
C GLY A 52 -18.95 -7.86 -12.01
N LEU A 53 -17.84 -7.37 -11.42
CA LEU A 53 -16.48 -7.74 -11.82
C LEU A 53 -16.10 -9.17 -11.39
N ALA A 54 -16.78 -9.74 -10.36
CA ALA A 54 -16.49 -11.07 -9.86
C ALA A 54 -16.72 -12.19 -10.90
N ASP A 55 -17.61 -11.96 -11.85
CA ASP A 55 -17.98 -12.93 -12.88
C ASP A 55 -17.11 -12.86 -14.13
N ILE A 56 -16.15 -11.93 -14.17
CA ILE A 56 -15.24 -11.80 -15.32
C ILE A 56 -14.33 -13.01 -15.41
N ARG A 57 -14.44 -13.73 -16.54
CA ARG A 57 -13.65 -14.93 -16.87
C ARG A 57 -13.29 -14.93 -18.32
N PHE A 58 -12.05 -15.27 -18.61
CA PHE A 58 -11.60 -15.54 -19.98
C PHE A 58 -11.59 -17.04 -20.19
N VAL A 59 -12.24 -17.49 -21.28
CA VAL A 59 -12.26 -18.89 -21.64
C VAL A 59 -11.52 -19.11 -22.97
N PRO A 60 -10.89 -20.28 -23.20
CA PRO A 60 -10.26 -20.55 -24.48
C PRO A 60 -11.28 -20.47 -25.59
N SER A 61 -10.92 -19.84 -26.71
CA SER A 61 -11.75 -19.80 -27.91
C SER A 61 -11.67 -21.16 -28.62
N ILE A 62 -12.83 -21.78 -28.87
CA ILE A 62 -12.87 -23.08 -29.55
C ILE A 62 -13.23 -22.91 -31.02
N VAL A 63 -14.15 -21.99 -31.37
CA VAL A 63 -14.68 -21.90 -32.73
C VAL A 63 -14.85 -20.45 -33.22
N LEU A 64 -15.20 -19.50 -32.39
CA LEU A 64 -15.42 -18.10 -32.75
C LEU A 64 -14.90 -17.13 -31.68
N ASN A 65 -14.34 -16.08 -32.14
CA ASN A 65 -13.46 -15.13 -31.46
C ASN A 65 -14.13 -14.22 -30.42
N THR A 66 -15.44 -14.24 -30.21
CA THR A 66 -16.12 -13.43 -29.18
C THR A 66 -16.32 -14.18 -27.85
N THR A 67 -16.25 -15.52 -27.86
CA THR A 67 -16.47 -16.35 -26.67
C THR A 67 -15.50 -16.05 -25.52
N PRO A 68 -14.21 -15.79 -25.75
CA PRO A 68 -13.26 -15.47 -24.67
C PRO A 68 -13.65 -14.21 -23.87
N LEU A 69 -14.39 -13.30 -24.49
CA LEU A 69 -14.77 -12.01 -23.92
C LEU A 69 -16.22 -11.97 -23.41
N ALA A 70 -16.96 -13.09 -23.50
CA ALA A 70 -18.40 -13.12 -23.24
C ALA A 70 -18.79 -12.60 -21.84
N SER A 71 -17.95 -12.85 -20.83
CA SER A 71 -18.19 -12.35 -19.47
C SER A 71 -18.15 -10.82 -19.36
N LEU A 72 -17.40 -10.14 -20.22
CA LEU A 72 -17.33 -8.68 -20.26
C LEU A 72 -18.61 -8.03 -20.80
N TYR A 73 -19.42 -8.79 -21.54
CA TYR A 73 -20.69 -8.33 -22.12
C TYR A 73 -21.87 -8.55 -21.19
N SER A 74 -21.67 -9.22 -20.04
CA SER A 74 -22.73 -9.43 -19.07
C SER A 74 -23.26 -8.07 -18.58
N ARG A 75 -24.56 -8.00 -18.27
CA ARG A 75 -25.18 -6.78 -17.75
C ARG A 75 -24.49 -6.28 -16.48
N GLN A 76 -24.14 -7.19 -15.58
CA GLN A 76 -23.48 -6.89 -14.31
C GLN A 76 -22.07 -6.28 -14.53
N ALA A 77 -21.29 -6.84 -15.46
CA ALA A 77 -19.98 -6.29 -15.81
C ALA A 77 -20.12 -4.90 -16.45
N GLN A 78 -21.07 -4.71 -17.35
CA GLN A 78 -21.32 -3.40 -17.99
C GLN A 78 -21.76 -2.33 -16.98
N GLU A 79 -22.58 -2.67 -16.00
CA GLU A 79 -22.96 -1.77 -14.91
C GLU A 79 -21.73 -1.37 -14.08
N ALA A 80 -20.86 -2.31 -13.75
CA ALA A 80 -19.61 -2.04 -13.03
C ALA A 80 -18.64 -1.16 -13.85
N PHE A 81 -18.46 -1.44 -15.15
CA PHE A 81 -17.62 -0.61 -16.02
C PHE A 81 -18.16 0.81 -16.17
N SER A 82 -19.47 0.98 -16.25
CA SER A 82 -20.11 2.30 -16.32
C SER A 82 -19.86 3.11 -15.03
N LEU A 83 -19.84 2.44 -13.87
CA LEU A 83 -19.49 3.08 -12.61
C LEU A 83 -18.01 3.44 -12.56
N LEU A 84 -17.11 2.54 -12.97
CA LEU A 84 -15.67 2.82 -13.04
C LEU A 84 -15.35 3.99 -13.98
N ALA A 85 -16.04 4.10 -15.11
CA ALA A 85 -15.88 5.24 -16.02
C ALA A 85 -16.21 6.56 -15.32
N LYS A 86 -17.33 6.63 -14.57
CA LYS A 86 -17.69 7.83 -13.80
C LYS A 86 -16.68 8.15 -12.69
N ILE A 87 -16.16 7.13 -12.01
CA ILE A 87 -15.11 7.31 -11.00
C ILE A 87 -13.87 7.92 -11.67
N GLY A 88 -13.45 7.40 -12.82
CA GLY A 88 -12.31 7.93 -13.57
C GLY A 88 -12.48 9.39 -14.01
N GLU A 89 -13.71 9.81 -14.39
CA GLU A 89 -14.01 11.20 -14.71
C GLU A 89 -13.85 12.13 -13.49
N GLU A 90 -14.30 11.70 -12.32
CA GLU A 90 -14.16 12.48 -11.07
C GLU A 90 -12.73 12.48 -10.57
N ASP A 91 -12.01 11.37 -10.68
CA ASP A 91 -10.60 11.27 -10.33
C ASP A 91 -9.73 12.21 -11.20
N ALA A 92 -9.98 12.27 -12.50
CA ALA A 92 -9.30 13.20 -13.40
C ALA A 92 -9.51 14.67 -12.98
N LYS A 93 -10.75 15.07 -12.63
CA LYS A 93 -11.04 16.43 -12.13
C LYS A 93 -10.30 16.73 -10.82
N ALA A 94 -10.28 15.77 -9.90
CA ALA A 94 -9.55 15.89 -8.62
C ALA A 94 -8.04 16.02 -8.85
N ALA A 95 -7.48 15.23 -9.77
CA ALA A 95 -6.07 15.29 -10.14
C ALA A 95 -5.70 16.65 -10.77
N ASP A 96 -6.52 17.18 -11.69
CA ASP A 96 -6.30 18.50 -12.30
C ASP A 96 -6.31 19.61 -11.25
N ALA A 97 -7.27 19.60 -10.33
CA ALA A 97 -7.36 20.58 -9.25
C ALA A 97 -6.15 20.49 -8.30
N SER A 98 -5.75 19.28 -7.92
CA SER A 98 -4.58 19.04 -7.07
C SER A 98 -3.28 19.50 -7.73
N ASN A 99 -3.11 19.18 -9.02
CA ASN A 99 -1.96 19.61 -9.80
C ASN A 99 -1.87 21.15 -9.91
N ALA A 100 -2.98 21.83 -10.15
CA ALA A 100 -3.03 23.29 -10.22
C ALA A 100 -2.57 23.93 -8.88
N VAL A 101 -3.03 23.41 -7.74
CA VAL A 101 -2.61 23.88 -6.42
C VAL A 101 -1.12 23.58 -6.19
N SER A 102 -0.67 22.37 -6.49
CA SER A 102 0.72 21.94 -6.29
C SER A 102 1.70 22.77 -7.14
N ASN A 103 1.35 23.04 -8.39
CA ASN A 103 2.16 23.90 -9.27
C ASN A 103 2.23 25.33 -8.73
N ARG A 104 1.09 25.88 -8.28
CA ARG A 104 1.08 27.24 -7.71
C ARG A 104 1.91 27.33 -6.42
N LEU A 105 1.88 26.33 -5.56
CA LEU A 105 2.72 26.26 -4.37
C LEU A 105 4.21 26.17 -4.74
N ALA A 106 4.55 25.34 -5.73
CA ALA A 106 5.94 25.22 -6.21
C ALA A 106 6.48 26.53 -6.77
N ASP A 107 5.68 27.29 -7.55
CA ASP A 107 6.02 28.62 -8.07
C ASP A 107 6.28 29.65 -6.94
N LEU A 108 5.61 29.49 -5.81
CA LEU A 108 5.80 30.31 -4.61
C LEU A 108 6.99 29.85 -3.75
N GLY A 109 7.73 28.82 -4.16
CA GLY A 109 8.88 28.29 -3.43
C GLY A 109 8.53 27.18 -2.41
N PHE A 110 7.33 26.63 -2.45
CA PHE A 110 6.87 25.52 -1.60
C PHE A 110 6.71 24.23 -2.41
N PRO A 111 7.81 23.54 -2.78
CA PRO A 111 7.72 22.28 -3.50
C PRO A 111 7.06 21.20 -2.64
N PRO A 112 6.47 20.15 -3.26
CA PRO A 112 5.88 19.05 -2.52
C PRO A 112 6.93 18.34 -1.66
N MET A 113 6.51 17.89 -0.48
CA MET A 113 7.38 17.14 0.44
C MET A 113 7.74 15.76 -0.14
N PHE A 114 6.78 15.13 -0.81
CA PHE A 114 6.92 13.85 -1.51
C PHE A 114 6.03 13.85 -2.76
N THR A 115 6.31 12.97 -3.71
CA THR A 115 5.61 12.86 -5.00
C THR A 115 5.08 11.46 -5.27
N GLY A 116 5.15 10.60 -4.29
CA GLY A 116 4.58 9.27 -4.31
C GLY A 116 4.33 8.77 -2.90
N ALA A 117 3.57 7.71 -2.80
CA ALA A 117 3.32 7.01 -1.55
C ALA A 117 3.58 5.52 -1.72
N GLY A 118 3.90 4.88 -0.62
CA GLY A 118 4.02 3.44 -0.44
C GLY A 118 3.58 3.10 0.97
N GLU A 119 3.53 1.83 1.26
CA GLU A 119 3.17 1.34 2.58
C GLU A 119 4.01 0.10 2.90
N ALA A 120 4.25 -0.17 4.17
CA ALA A 120 4.93 -1.41 4.52
C ALA A 120 4.09 -2.60 4.01
N PRO A 121 4.68 -3.58 3.33
CA PRO A 121 3.92 -4.71 2.79
C PRO A 121 3.06 -5.45 3.82
N PHE A 122 3.54 -5.55 5.06
CA PHE A 122 2.77 -6.09 6.17
C PHE A 122 1.55 -5.23 6.52
N ASP A 123 1.73 -3.90 6.51
CA ASP A 123 0.64 -2.97 6.80
C ASP A 123 -0.45 -3.06 5.71
N ILE A 124 -0.07 -3.23 4.43
CA ILE A 124 -1.02 -3.49 3.34
C ILE A 124 -1.89 -4.71 3.64
N ILE A 125 -1.30 -5.83 4.07
CA ILE A 125 -2.06 -7.03 4.42
C ILE A 125 -2.99 -6.76 5.61
N GLY A 126 -2.48 -6.07 6.63
CA GLY A 126 -3.24 -5.77 7.84
C GLY A 126 -4.32 -4.71 7.66
N ASP A 127 -4.09 -3.69 6.85
CA ASP A 127 -5.03 -2.57 6.71
C ASP A 127 -6.11 -2.85 5.67
N TYR A 128 -5.79 -3.58 4.60
CA TYR A 128 -6.71 -3.72 3.46
C TYR A 128 -7.27 -5.12 3.26
N TYR A 129 -6.61 -6.17 3.74
CA TYR A 129 -7.04 -7.55 3.45
C TYR A 129 -7.51 -8.31 4.68
N ARG A 130 -6.62 -8.51 5.65
CA ARG A 130 -6.86 -9.38 6.82
C ARG A 130 -7.44 -8.67 8.03
N GLY A 131 -7.21 -7.36 8.17
CA GLY A 131 -7.45 -6.66 9.43
C GLY A 131 -6.31 -6.86 10.44
N THR A 132 -6.18 -5.94 11.39
CA THR A 132 -5.06 -5.93 12.36
C THR A 132 -5.03 -7.21 13.21
N LEU A 133 -6.16 -7.60 13.78
CA LEU A 133 -6.21 -8.74 14.70
C LEU A 133 -5.89 -10.06 13.99
N ALA A 134 -6.50 -10.28 12.83
CA ALA A 134 -6.25 -11.50 12.04
C ALA A 134 -4.79 -11.56 11.56
N THR A 135 -4.22 -10.45 11.08
CA THR A 135 -2.80 -10.42 10.66
C THR A 135 -1.84 -10.70 11.82
N LEU A 136 -2.17 -10.25 13.05
CA LEU A 136 -1.39 -10.60 14.24
C LEU A 136 -1.47 -12.09 14.58
N THR A 137 -2.63 -12.71 14.37
CA THR A 137 -2.82 -14.15 14.56
C THR A 137 -2.07 -14.94 13.49
N ASP A 138 -2.14 -14.49 12.23
CA ASP A 138 -1.49 -15.13 11.08
C ASP A 138 0.06 -15.19 11.23
N GLN A 139 0.66 -14.28 11.98
CA GLN A 139 2.09 -14.36 12.31
C GLN A 139 2.47 -15.67 13.06
N LEU A 140 1.51 -16.28 13.73
CA LEU A 140 1.71 -17.49 14.52
C LEU A 140 1.19 -18.74 13.80
N GLU A 141 0.05 -18.61 13.10
CA GLU A 141 -0.66 -19.73 12.50
C GLU A 141 -0.26 -19.95 11.03
N TYR A 142 0.04 -18.88 10.29
CA TYR A 142 0.33 -18.90 8.86
C TYR A 142 1.58 -18.06 8.50
N PRO A 143 2.72 -18.21 9.23
CA PRO A 143 3.87 -17.32 9.09
C PRO A 143 4.52 -17.37 7.70
N ASP A 144 4.50 -18.50 7.02
CA ASP A 144 5.10 -18.68 5.70
C ASP A 144 4.24 -18.06 4.60
N GLU A 145 2.92 -18.22 4.69
CA GLU A 145 1.96 -17.62 3.78
C GLU A 145 1.94 -16.10 3.93
N LEU A 146 2.01 -15.60 5.16
CA LEU A 146 2.06 -14.17 5.44
C LEU A 146 3.38 -13.56 4.93
N GLU A 147 4.53 -14.22 5.13
CA GLU A 147 5.81 -13.78 4.56
C GLU A 147 5.73 -13.69 3.04
N ALA A 148 5.21 -14.74 2.39
CA ALA A 148 5.05 -14.77 0.94
C ALA A 148 4.09 -13.68 0.42
N ALA A 149 3.00 -13.42 1.16
CA ALA A 149 2.06 -12.36 0.81
C ALA A 149 2.71 -10.97 0.96
N CYS A 150 3.50 -10.73 2.01
CA CYS A 150 4.25 -9.49 2.17
C CYS A 150 5.29 -9.29 1.05
N ASP A 151 5.98 -10.36 0.64
CA ASP A 151 6.94 -10.29 -0.47
C ASP A 151 6.26 -9.99 -1.81
N LEU A 152 5.08 -10.58 -2.05
CA LEU A 152 4.23 -10.27 -3.21
C LEU A 152 3.78 -8.80 -3.20
N MET A 153 3.34 -8.26 -2.06
CA MET A 153 2.96 -6.84 -1.96
C MET A 153 4.15 -5.92 -2.24
N ALA A 154 5.35 -6.29 -1.81
CA ALA A 154 6.56 -5.55 -2.14
C ALA A 154 6.81 -5.54 -3.65
N ASP A 155 6.71 -6.69 -4.33
CA ASP A 155 6.93 -6.79 -5.77
C ASP A 155 5.92 -5.94 -6.57
N ILE A 156 4.64 -6.00 -6.20
CA ILE A 156 3.59 -5.20 -6.84
C ILE A 156 3.84 -3.70 -6.68
N GLN A 157 4.21 -3.25 -5.48
CA GLN A 157 4.55 -1.84 -5.26
C GLN A 157 5.77 -1.43 -6.11
N ILE A 158 6.84 -2.23 -6.12
CA ILE A 158 8.04 -1.97 -6.90
C ILE A 158 7.72 -1.87 -8.39
N GLU A 159 6.87 -2.74 -8.91
CA GLU A 159 6.40 -2.67 -10.29
C GLU A 159 5.63 -1.38 -10.55
N SER A 160 4.74 -0.98 -9.65
CA SER A 160 3.96 0.25 -9.78
C SER A 160 4.81 1.52 -9.81
N TRP A 161 6.01 1.50 -9.22
CA TRP A 161 6.93 2.65 -9.15
C TRP A 161 7.92 2.75 -10.31
N GLN A 162 7.92 1.84 -11.28
CA GLN A 162 8.89 1.88 -12.40
C GLN A 162 8.86 3.19 -13.19
N TYR A 163 7.74 3.92 -13.17
CA TYR A 163 7.61 5.24 -13.81
C TYR A 163 8.61 6.28 -13.25
N PHE A 164 9.08 6.15 -12.01
CA PHE A 164 10.10 7.05 -11.44
C PHE A 164 11.40 7.07 -12.23
N ARG A 165 11.70 6.03 -13.01
CA ARG A 165 12.89 5.98 -13.85
C ARG A 165 12.82 6.94 -15.05
N SER A 166 11.62 7.24 -15.54
CA SER A 166 11.40 7.99 -16.78
C SER A 166 10.73 9.34 -16.59
N VAL A 167 9.94 9.53 -15.53
CA VAL A 167 9.18 10.76 -15.29
C VAL A 167 10.06 11.79 -14.58
N PRO A 168 10.27 12.99 -15.15
CA PRO A 168 10.97 14.08 -14.47
C PRO A 168 10.05 14.67 -13.39
N LEU A 169 10.42 14.47 -12.13
CA LEU A 169 9.70 15.01 -10.99
C LEU A 169 10.55 16.03 -10.25
N PRO A 170 9.97 17.15 -9.76
CA PRO A 170 10.71 18.19 -9.04
C PRO A 170 11.29 17.68 -7.72
N VAL A 171 10.63 16.70 -7.12
CA VAL A 171 11.07 15.97 -5.92
C VAL A 171 10.87 14.50 -6.17
N LYS A 172 11.89 13.69 -5.90
CA LYS A 172 11.80 12.22 -5.96
C LYS A 172 11.83 11.65 -4.54
N ARG A 173 10.71 11.70 -3.86
CA ARG A 173 10.50 11.08 -2.54
C ARG A 173 9.20 10.31 -2.51
N VAL A 174 9.21 9.15 -1.87
CA VAL A 174 8.03 8.32 -1.61
C VAL A 174 7.82 8.26 -0.11
N PHE A 175 6.61 8.60 0.31
CA PHE A 175 6.17 8.58 1.71
C PHE A 175 5.70 7.20 2.10
N PHE A 176 6.16 6.73 3.27
CA PHE A 176 5.75 5.47 3.90
C PHE A 176 5.29 5.75 5.33
N PRO A 177 4.00 5.73 5.63
CA PRO A 177 3.55 5.56 7.00
C PRO A 177 3.78 4.12 7.44
N LEU A 178 4.30 3.92 8.65
CA LEU A 178 4.53 2.59 9.23
C LEU A 178 3.62 2.41 10.43
N HIS A 179 2.64 1.53 10.33
CA HIS A 179 1.60 1.35 11.34
C HIS A 179 1.92 0.21 12.31
N LYS A 180 2.10 -1.01 11.81
CA LYS A 180 2.13 -2.23 12.62
C LYS A 180 3.54 -2.74 12.94
N GLY A 181 4.59 -2.00 12.52
CA GLY A 181 5.99 -2.32 12.85
C GLY A 181 6.45 -1.82 14.21
N MET A 182 5.63 -1.06 14.92
CA MET A 182 5.98 -0.42 16.20
C MET A 182 6.29 -1.43 17.30
N ASP A 183 6.95 -0.92 18.35
CA ASP A 183 7.31 -1.72 19.52
C ASP A 183 6.08 -2.38 20.14
N GLY A 184 6.16 -3.69 20.38
CA GLY A 184 5.11 -4.48 21.02
C GLY A 184 4.13 -5.19 20.07
N PHE A 185 4.12 -4.89 18.77
CA PHE A 185 3.27 -5.59 17.80
C PHE A 185 3.79 -6.97 17.42
N MET A 186 5.10 -7.15 17.41
CA MET A 186 5.75 -8.40 17.02
C MET A 186 7.10 -8.56 17.68
N SER A 187 7.58 -9.80 17.79
CA SER A 187 8.93 -10.09 18.29
C SER A 187 10.00 -9.50 17.35
N PRO A 188 11.26 -9.36 17.78
CA PRO A 188 12.34 -8.96 16.89
C PRO A 188 12.50 -9.86 15.67
N GLU A 189 12.34 -11.17 15.84
CA GLU A 189 12.47 -12.17 14.78
C GLU A 189 11.33 -12.07 13.77
N GLN A 190 10.09 -11.87 14.25
CA GLN A 190 8.92 -11.64 13.38
C GLN A 190 9.08 -10.34 12.62
N TYR A 191 9.50 -9.25 13.31
CA TYR A 191 9.74 -7.97 12.66
C TYR A 191 10.77 -8.09 11.54
N GLU A 192 11.91 -8.73 11.80
CA GLU A 192 12.96 -8.93 10.79
C GLU A 192 12.44 -9.70 9.59
N ARG A 193 11.71 -10.80 9.82
CA ARG A 193 11.28 -11.73 8.80
C ARG A 193 10.16 -11.17 7.91
N ILE A 194 9.06 -10.71 8.53
CA ILE A 194 7.80 -10.42 7.82
C ILE A 194 7.52 -8.93 7.66
N TYR A 195 8.15 -8.06 8.43
CA TYR A 195 7.98 -6.61 8.32
C TYR A 195 9.16 -5.93 7.65
N TRP A 196 10.36 -6.06 8.24
CA TRP A 196 11.54 -5.32 7.79
C TRP A 196 12.06 -5.77 6.44
N LYS A 197 12.23 -7.06 6.23
CA LYS A 197 12.77 -7.62 4.97
C LYS A 197 11.99 -7.16 3.72
N PRO A 198 10.66 -7.28 3.64
CA PRO A 198 9.90 -6.79 2.49
C PRO A 198 9.86 -5.25 2.40
N LEU A 199 9.80 -4.52 3.52
CA LEU A 199 9.90 -3.07 3.53
C LEU A 199 11.25 -2.59 3.01
N LYS A 200 12.35 -3.18 3.48
CA LYS A 200 13.71 -2.90 3.01
C LYS A 200 13.84 -3.16 1.50
N LYS A 201 13.25 -4.23 0.97
CA LYS A 201 13.19 -4.54 -0.46
C LYS A 201 12.56 -3.37 -1.24
N CYS A 202 11.43 -2.84 -0.78
CA CYS A 202 10.78 -1.64 -1.34
C CYS A 202 11.70 -0.42 -1.30
N MET A 203 12.31 -0.15 -0.15
CA MET A 203 13.20 0.99 0.04
C MET A 203 14.43 0.92 -0.89
N LEU A 204 15.07 -0.24 -1.00
CA LEU A 204 16.23 -0.44 -1.87
C LEU A 204 15.87 -0.29 -3.35
N ALA A 205 14.71 -0.77 -3.77
CA ALA A 205 14.23 -0.59 -5.15
C ALA A 205 14.00 0.88 -5.48
N LEU A 206 13.41 1.67 -4.58
CA LEU A 206 13.25 3.12 -4.75
C LEU A 206 14.60 3.83 -4.83
N ILE A 207 15.55 3.48 -3.95
CA ILE A 207 16.89 4.04 -3.95
C ILE A 207 17.60 3.77 -5.30
N ASP A 208 17.45 2.58 -5.86
CA ASP A 208 17.96 2.22 -7.18
C ASP A 208 17.32 3.04 -8.31
N MET A 209 16.05 3.43 -8.16
CA MET A 209 15.36 4.36 -9.08
C MET A 209 15.75 5.82 -8.89
N GLY A 210 16.66 6.14 -7.94
CA GLY A 210 17.05 7.52 -7.60
C GLY A 210 16.01 8.25 -6.75
N VAL A 211 15.14 7.53 -6.06
CA VAL A 211 14.08 8.04 -5.19
C VAL A 211 14.48 7.88 -3.73
N THR A 212 14.19 8.89 -2.91
CA THR A 212 14.46 8.86 -1.47
C THR A 212 13.20 8.36 -0.72
N PRO A 213 13.24 7.21 -0.05
CA PRO A 213 12.20 6.82 0.88
C PRO A 213 12.12 7.81 2.05
N TYR A 214 10.91 8.29 2.33
CA TYR A 214 10.58 9.12 3.48
C TYR A 214 9.69 8.31 4.40
N ILE A 215 10.24 7.82 5.49
CA ILE A 215 9.63 6.86 6.40
C ILE A 215 9.09 7.61 7.61
N TYR A 216 7.79 7.59 7.80
CA TYR A 216 7.12 8.09 8.98
C TYR A 216 6.75 6.92 9.89
N THR A 217 7.34 6.88 11.08
CA THR A 217 7.06 5.82 12.04
C THR A 217 5.95 6.26 12.98
N GLU A 218 4.78 5.65 12.87
CA GLU A 218 3.68 5.87 13.79
C GLU A 218 3.86 5.02 15.05
N GLY A 219 3.82 5.67 16.21
CA GLY A 219 4.11 5.03 17.48
C GLY A 219 5.60 4.94 17.81
N ARG A 220 5.96 3.99 18.69
CA ARG A 220 7.31 3.84 19.23
C ARG A 220 8.12 2.82 18.43
N TYR A 221 9.35 3.18 18.05
CA TYR A 221 10.27 2.34 17.26
C TYR A 221 11.64 2.15 17.91
N ASN A 222 11.74 2.25 19.22
CA ASN A 222 13.03 2.16 19.93
C ASN A 222 13.73 0.81 19.77
N THR A 223 12.97 -0.28 19.69
CA THR A 223 13.54 -1.63 19.53
C THR A 223 13.88 -1.96 18.08
N ARG A 224 13.58 -1.07 17.12
CA ARG A 224 13.78 -1.26 15.69
C ARG A 224 14.93 -0.42 15.11
N LEU A 225 15.54 0.45 15.90
CA LEU A 225 16.53 1.43 15.42
C LEU A 225 17.73 0.77 14.72
N GLU A 226 18.17 -0.39 15.19
CA GLU A 226 19.29 -1.11 14.61
C GLU A 226 18.95 -1.65 13.21
N GLN A 227 17.73 -2.18 13.00
CA GLN A 227 17.27 -2.61 11.68
C GLN A 227 17.12 -1.41 10.74
N LEU A 228 16.56 -0.29 11.23
CA LEU A 228 16.43 0.94 10.43
C LEU A 228 17.77 1.50 9.96
N ALA A 229 18.89 1.17 10.61
CA ALA A 229 20.24 1.55 10.20
C ALA A 229 20.78 0.69 9.04
N ASP A 230 20.17 -0.46 8.75
CA ASP A 230 20.63 -1.40 7.72
C ASP A 230 20.16 -1.01 6.32
N ILE A 231 20.55 0.20 5.88
CA ILE A 231 20.25 0.82 4.60
C ILE A 231 21.46 1.58 4.04
N PRO A 232 21.52 1.86 2.72
CA PRO A 232 22.58 2.67 2.14
C PRO A 232 22.63 4.08 2.75
N LYS A 233 23.84 4.51 3.11
CA LYS A 233 24.11 5.80 3.76
C LYS A 233 23.58 7.00 2.94
N GLY A 234 22.83 7.88 3.61
CA GLY A 234 22.33 9.13 3.06
C GLY A 234 21.20 8.97 2.05
N LYS A 235 20.52 7.83 2.05
CA LYS A 235 19.49 7.51 1.05
C LYS A 235 18.06 7.50 1.60
N VAL A 236 17.88 7.61 2.91
CA VAL A 236 16.55 7.53 3.57
C VAL A 236 16.39 8.67 4.56
N ILE A 237 15.16 9.12 4.74
CA ILE A 237 14.74 10.07 5.77
C ILE A 237 13.80 9.33 6.71
N TYR A 238 14.08 9.38 8.02
CA TYR A 238 13.18 8.90 9.06
C TYR A 238 12.54 10.07 9.80
N HIS A 239 11.23 10.03 9.92
CA HIS A 239 10.45 10.95 10.72
C HIS A 239 9.77 10.16 11.84
N PHE A 240 10.24 10.33 13.05
CA PHE A 240 9.73 9.61 14.22
C PHE A 240 8.59 10.39 14.87
N GLU A 241 7.43 9.74 15.07
CA GLU A 241 6.41 10.27 15.97
C GLU A 241 6.89 10.19 17.43
N THR A 242 7.42 9.04 17.81
CA THR A 242 7.93 8.81 19.17
C THR A 242 9.17 7.93 19.13
N ALA A 243 10.30 8.46 19.58
CA ALA A 243 11.54 7.71 19.75
C ALA A 243 12.43 8.33 20.81
N ASP A 244 13.35 7.52 21.35
CA ASP A 244 14.53 8.02 22.06
C ASP A 244 15.47 8.67 21.03
N MET A 245 15.35 10.00 20.89
CA MET A 245 16.09 10.75 19.87
C MET A 245 17.59 10.77 20.08
N GLU A 246 18.08 10.66 21.34
CA GLU A 246 19.50 10.54 21.62
C GLU A 246 20.04 9.21 21.07
N ARG A 247 19.36 8.11 21.38
CA ARG A 247 19.70 6.78 20.86
C ARG A 247 19.54 6.71 19.34
N ALA A 248 18.43 7.24 18.79
CA ALA A 248 18.20 7.30 17.35
C ALA A 248 19.33 8.07 16.65
N LYS A 249 19.77 9.22 17.18
CA LYS A 249 20.89 9.99 16.63
C LYS A 249 22.20 9.21 16.67
N LYS A 250 22.45 8.48 17.74
CA LYS A 250 23.66 7.67 17.89
C LYS A 250 23.71 6.52 16.86
N ILE A 251 22.58 5.87 16.61
CA ILE A 251 22.50 4.70 15.72
C ILE A 251 22.37 5.14 14.26
N LEU A 252 21.48 6.07 13.95
CA LEU A 252 21.09 6.44 12.57
C LEU A 252 21.83 7.65 12.04
N GLY A 253 22.33 8.54 12.88
CA GLY A 253 22.85 9.86 12.46
C GLY A 253 24.06 9.83 11.52
N GLY A 254 24.70 8.68 11.35
CA GLY A 254 25.75 8.47 10.33
C GLY A 254 25.22 7.82 9.05
N THR A 255 23.95 7.38 9.03
CA THR A 255 23.37 6.57 7.96
C THR A 255 22.19 7.28 7.28
N ALA A 256 21.30 7.89 8.04
CA ALA A 256 20.06 8.50 7.54
C ALA A 256 19.87 9.94 8.07
N ALA A 257 19.02 10.72 7.41
CA ALA A 257 18.42 11.91 7.99
C ALA A 257 17.33 11.48 9.00
N ILE A 258 17.24 12.22 10.13
CA ILE A 258 16.25 12.00 11.17
C ILE A 258 15.68 13.34 11.66
#